data_1499d725fcc5ea413e5164b94b8bedfc
#
_entry.id   1499d725fcc5ea413e5164b94b8bedfc
#
_cell.length_a   1.000
_cell.length_b   1.000
_cell.length_c   1.000
_cell.angle_alpha   90.00
_cell.angle_beta   90.00
_cell.angle_gamma   90.00
#
_symmetry.space_group_name_H-M   'P 1'
#
loop_
_entity.id
_entity.type
_entity.pdbx_description
1 polymer ?
#
loop_
_entity_poly.entity_id
_entity_poly.type
_entity_poly.pdbx_seq_one_letter_code
_entity_poly.pdbx_strand_id
1 'polypeptide(L)'
;MKTICLYFEIHQIIHLKRYRFFDIGTDHYYYDDYENERSINDIATRSYMPALDTLLQMINDSQGKFKVAFSLSGVGIEQLEIHAPQVLEKLQELNQTGCVEFLAEPYSHGLSSLVNEESFAVDVKKQ
;
A
#
# COMPACT_ATOMS: atom_id res chain seq x y z
N MET A 1 -2.03 -27.46 18.54
CA MET A 1 -2.43 -26.04 18.68
C MET A 1 -2.71 -25.48 17.29
N LYS A 2 -3.78 -24.72 17.11
CA LYS A 2 -4.10 -24.10 15.81
C LYS A 2 -3.67 -22.63 15.89
N THR A 3 -2.98 -22.13 14.86
CA THR A 3 -2.53 -20.74 14.75
C THR A 3 -3.24 -20.08 13.59
N ILE A 4 -3.69 -18.85 13.78
CA ILE A 4 -4.25 -17.99 12.73
C ILE A 4 -3.25 -16.87 12.49
N CYS A 5 -2.79 -16.74 11.23
CA CYS A 5 -1.97 -15.62 10.80
C CYS A 5 -2.85 -14.63 10.05
N LEU A 6 -2.82 -13.37 10.46
CA LEU A 6 -3.47 -12.27 9.76
C LEU A 6 -2.41 -11.52 8.94
N TYR A 7 -2.67 -11.41 7.65
CA TYR A 7 -1.84 -10.69 6.70
C TYR A 7 -2.71 -9.72 5.90
N PHE A 8 -2.25 -8.49 5.80
CA PHE A 8 -2.91 -7.44 5.04
C PHE A 8 -1.96 -6.89 3.98
N GLU A 9 -2.48 -6.77 2.78
CA GLU A 9 -1.79 -6.18 1.66
C GLU A 9 -2.39 -4.81 1.37
N ILE A 10 -1.51 -3.79 1.26
CA ILE A 10 -1.89 -2.42 0.93
C ILE A 10 -1.29 -2.07 -0.42
N HIS A 11 -2.14 -2.03 -1.43
CA HIS A 11 -1.80 -1.62 -2.77
C HIS A 11 -2.89 -0.72 -3.34
N GLN A 12 -2.48 0.33 -4.06
CA GLN A 12 -3.39 1.20 -4.81
C GLN A 12 -2.80 1.45 -6.19
N ILE A 13 -3.64 1.29 -7.19
CA ILE A 13 -3.26 1.57 -8.58
C ILE A 13 -3.14 3.08 -8.81
N ILE A 14 -2.30 3.46 -9.76
CA ILE A 14 -2.27 4.82 -10.27
C ILE A 14 -3.27 4.91 -11.44
N HIS A 15 -4.24 5.81 -11.33
CA HIS A 15 -5.18 6.10 -12.39
C HIS A 15 -4.53 6.93 -13.47
N LEU A 16 -4.71 6.48 -14.72
CA LEU A 16 -4.27 7.20 -15.90
C LEU A 16 -5.43 8.02 -16.45
N LYS A 17 -5.15 9.26 -16.86
CA LYS A 17 -6.15 10.09 -17.53
C LYS A 17 -6.51 9.53 -18.90
N ARG A 18 -7.72 9.86 -19.37
CA ARG A 18 -8.18 9.45 -20.68
C ARG A 18 -7.43 10.24 -21.75
N TYR A 19 -6.61 9.55 -22.55
CA TYR A 19 -5.90 10.08 -23.69
C TYR A 19 -6.74 10.01 -24.97
N ARG A 20 -6.74 11.09 -25.75
CA ARG A 20 -7.36 11.15 -27.08
C ARG A 20 -6.26 11.11 -28.15
N PHE A 21 -6.64 10.79 -29.36
CA PHE A 21 -5.71 10.74 -30.48
C PHE A 21 -4.89 12.04 -30.65
N PHE A 22 -5.51 13.20 -30.44
CA PHE A 22 -4.86 14.50 -30.58
C PHE A 22 -3.93 14.87 -29.41
N ASP A 23 -3.97 14.13 -28.32
CA ASP A 23 -3.09 14.35 -27.17
C ASP A 23 -1.73 13.66 -27.36
N ILE A 24 -1.64 12.73 -28.34
CA ILE A 24 -0.42 11.96 -28.61
C ILE A 24 0.67 12.91 -29.12
N GLY A 25 1.82 12.90 -28.41
CA GLY A 25 2.98 13.72 -28.74
C GLY A 25 2.90 15.19 -28.32
N THR A 26 1.80 15.64 -27.69
CA THR A 26 1.62 17.01 -27.22
C THR A 26 1.62 17.13 -25.69
N ASP A 27 1.16 16.09 -25.02
CA ASP A 27 1.13 16.01 -23.55
C ASP A 27 1.74 14.66 -23.11
N HIS A 28 2.69 14.74 -22.18
CA HIS A 28 3.40 13.57 -21.63
C HIS A 28 3.07 13.32 -20.16
N TYR A 29 2.11 14.05 -19.61
CA TYR A 29 1.60 13.81 -18.27
C TYR A 29 0.39 12.89 -18.31
N TYR A 30 0.58 11.62 -17.93
CA TYR A 30 -0.38 10.54 -18.16
C TYR A 30 -1.33 10.28 -16.98
N TYR A 31 -1.09 10.91 -15.83
CA TYR A 31 -1.79 10.58 -14.59
C TYR A 31 -3.05 11.42 -14.39
N ASP A 32 -4.07 10.80 -13.79
CA ASP A 32 -5.30 11.48 -13.36
C ASP A 32 -5.18 11.81 -11.87
N ASP A 33 -4.60 12.96 -11.56
CA ASP A 33 -4.33 13.38 -10.18
C ASP A 33 -5.62 13.50 -9.36
N TYR A 34 -6.68 14.02 -9.97
CA TYR A 34 -7.96 14.17 -9.28
C TYR A 34 -8.55 12.81 -8.86
N GLU A 35 -8.55 11.84 -9.76
CA GLU A 35 -9.07 10.50 -9.45
C GLU A 35 -8.15 9.75 -8.49
N ASN A 36 -6.83 9.93 -8.59
CA ASN A 36 -5.87 9.38 -7.64
C ASN A 36 -6.11 9.94 -6.23
N GLU A 37 -6.16 11.26 -6.07
CA GLU A 37 -6.42 11.91 -4.79
C GLU A 37 -7.75 11.45 -4.19
N ARG A 38 -8.82 11.48 -4.99
CA ARG A 38 -10.16 11.08 -4.56
C ARG A 38 -10.21 9.63 -4.10
N SER A 39 -9.65 8.71 -4.90
CA SER A 39 -9.65 7.27 -4.62
C SER A 39 -8.88 6.95 -3.34
N ILE A 40 -7.68 7.53 -3.19
CA ILE A 40 -6.85 7.31 -2.00
C ILE A 40 -7.49 7.87 -0.74
N ASN A 41 -8.04 9.09 -0.79
CA ASN A 41 -8.70 9.69 0.38
C ASN A 41 -9.97 8.92 0.78
N ASP A 42 -10.74 8.44 -0.19
CA ASP A 42 -11.93 7.63 0.09
C ASP A 42 -11.57 6.31 0.78
N ILE A 43 -10.60 5.56 0.25
CA ILE A 43 -10.18 4.29 0.85
C ILE A 43 -9.47 4.48 2.19
N ALA A 44 -8.65 5.54 2.33
CA ALA A 44 -8.01 5.87 3.60
C ALA A 44 -9.04 6.11 4.70
N THR A 45 -10.09 6.88 4.41
CA THR A 45 -11.13 7.22 5.37
C THR A 45 -12.06 6.05 5.70
N ARG A 46 -12.47 5.29 4.68
CA ARG A 46 -13.48 4.23 4.86
C ARG A 46 -12.89 2.90 5.31
N SER A 47 -11.63 2.64 5.00
CA SER A 47 -11.02 1.33 5.20
C SER A 47 -9.74 1.40 6.01
N TYR A 48 -8.70 2.07 5.51
CA TYR A 48 -7.38 1.98 6.12
C TYR A 48 -7.35 2.52 7.54
N MET A 49 -7.78 3.75 7.77
CA MET A 49 -7.74 4.35 9.11
C MET A 49 -8.56 3.56 10.14
N PRO A 50 -9.85 3.20 9.89
CA PRO A 50 -10.62 2.40 10.84
C PRO A 50 -10.02 1.01 11.09
N ALA A 51 -9.46 0.37 10.06
CA ALA A 51 -8.82 -0.95 10.20
C ALA A 51 -7.55 -0.87 11.05
N LEU A 52 -6.67 0.09 10.77
CA LEU A 52 -5.42 0.29 11.50
C LEU A 52 -5.67 0.68 12.96
N ASP A 53 -6.66 1.53 13.23
CA ASP A 53 -7.08 1.87 14.59
C ASP A 53 -7.58 0.64 15.35
N THR A 54 -8.38 -0.19 14.70
CA THR A 54 -8.88 -1.44 15.29
C THR A 54 -7.73 -2.41 15.61
N LEU A 55 -6.78 -2.56 14.71
CA LEU A 55 -5.60 -3.42 14.92
C LEU A 55 -4.72 -2.90 16.07
N LEU A 56 -4.51 -1.59 16.12
CA LEU A 56 -3.77 -0.97 17.23
C LEU A 56 -4.45 -1.23 18.59
N GLN A 57 -5.77 -1.09 18.64
CA GLN A 57 -6.54 -1.42 19.83
C GLN A 57 -6.41 -2.89 20.22
N MET A 58 -6.52 -3.82 19.25
CA MET A 58 -6.35 -5.26 19.51
C MET A 58 -4.95 -5.60 20.04
N ILE A 59 -3.90 -4.95 19.52
CA ILE A 59 -2.53 -5.11 20.01
C ILE A 59 -2.44 -4.66 21.48
N ASN A 60 -2.98 -3.49 21.80
CA ASN A 60 -2.97 -2.93 23.16
C ASN A 60 -3.78 -3.80 24.12
N ASP A 61 -4.99 -4.20 23.77
CA ASP A 61 -5.87 -5.01 24.60
C ASP A 61 -5.29 -6.41 24.88
N SER A 62 -4.56 -6.96 23.91
CA SER A 62 -3.89 -8.25 24.05
C SER A 62 -2.55 -8.19 24.78
N GLN A 63 -2.11 -7.00 25.22
CA GLN A 63 -0.80 -6.78 25.82
C GLN A 63 0.36 -7.30 24.94
N GLY A 64 0.27 -7.05 23.63
CA GLY A 64 1.29 -7.43 22.66
C GLY A 64 1.30 -8.92 22.26
N LYS A 65 0.27 -9.68 22.62
CA LYS A 65 0.13 -11.09 22.18
C LYS A 65 -0.45 -11.22 20.79
N PHE A 66 -1.25 -10.25 20.35
CA PHE A 66 -1.76 -10.18 18.98
C PHE A 66 -0.67 -9.61 18.07
N LYS A 67 -0.42 -10.31 16.96
CA LYS A 67 0.55 -9.90 15.95
C LYS A 67 -0.09 -9.95 14.57
N VAL A 68 0.39 -9.10 13.69
CA VAL A 68 -0.14 -8.95 12.33
C VAL A 68 1.00 -8.69 11.35
N ALA A 69 0.84 -9.13 10.11
CA ALA A 69 1.76 -8.85 9.02
C ALA A 69 1.12 -7.96 7.97
N PHE A 70 1.93 -7.08 7.39
CA PHE A 70 1.55 -6.22 6.26
C PHE A 70 2.54 -6.37 5.12
N SER A 71 2.08 -6.16 3.90
CA SER A 71 2.92 -5.70 2.81
C SER A 71 2.35 -4.42 2.21
N LEU A 72 3.24 -3.58 1.70
CA LEU A 72 2.88 -2.36 1.00
C LEU A 72 3.66 -2.32 -0.31
N SER A 73 2.98 -2.12 -1.42
CA SER A 73 3.69 -1.90 -2.68
C SER A 73 4.35 -0.52 -2.69
N GLY A 74 5.47 -0.38 -3.39
CA GLY A 74 6.14 0.91 -3.53
C GLY A 74 5.22 1.97 -4.14
N VAL A 75 4.45 1.61 -5.16
CA VAL A 75 3.41 2.47 -5.75
C VAL A 75 2.34 2.85 -4.72
N GLY A 76 1.93 1.91 -3.87
CA GLY A 76 0.97 2.19 -2.78
C GLY A 76 1.53 3.19 -1.78
N ILE A 77 2.80 3.06 -1.39
CA ILE A 77 3.49 3.99 -0.50
C ILE A 77 3.53 5.40 -1.12
N GLU A 78 3.97 5.53 -2.39
CA GLU A 78 3.99 6.83 -3.10
C GLU A 78 2.62 7.51 -3.12
N GLN A 79 1.56 6.76 -3.41
CA GLN A 79 0.19 7.29 -3.40
C GLN A 79 -0.24 7.77 -2.01
N LEU A 80 0.09 7.01 -0.96
CA LEU A 80 -0.22 7.39 0.41
C LEU A 80 0.59 8.59 0.88
N GLU A 81 1.88 8.70 0.52
CA GLU A 81 2.71 9.87 0.84
C GLU A 81 2.13 11.17 0.29
N ILE A 82 1.61 11.12 -0.94
CA ILE A 82 1.08 12.30 -1.63
C ILE A 82 -0.32 12.67 -1.12
N HIS A 83 -1.21 11.68 -0.97
CA HIS A 83 -2.64 11.94 -0.81
C HIS A 83 -3.20 11.61 0.58
N ALA A 84 -2.57 10.72 1.35
CA ALA A 84 -3.04 10.29 2.67
C ALA A 84 -1.91 9.93 3.64
N PRO A 85 -0.99 10.88 3.96
CA PRO A 85 0.18 10.60 4.79
C PRO A 85 -0.17 10.11 6.20
N GLN A 86 -1.36 10.44 6.71
CA GLN A 86 -1.85 9.96 8.00
C GLN A 86 -1.94 8.41 8.10
N VAL A 87 -2.11 7.73 6.96
CA VAL A 87 -2.11 6.25 6.93
C VAL A 87 -0.71 5.71 7.21
N LEU A 88 0.32 6.33 6.63
CA LEU A 88 1.71 5.96 6.88
C LEU A 88 2.13 6.26 8.31
N GLU A 89 1.70 7.39 8.86
CA GLU A 89 1.94 7.72 10.28
C GLU A 89 1.32 6.67 11.20
N LYS A 90 0.10 6.21 10.90
CA LYS A 90 -0.57 5.15 11.66
C LYS A 90 0.15 3.80 11.53
N LEU A 91 0.65 3.46 10.35
CA LEU A 91 1.46 2.25 10.15
C LEU A 91 2.79 2.32 10.92
N GLN A 92 3.42 3.49 11.00
CA GLN A 92 4.61 3.70 11.83
C GLN A 92 4.30 3.55 13.32
N GLU A 93 3.17 4.07 13.79
CA GLU A 93 2.69 3.88 15.17
C GLU A 93 2.51 2.38 15.49
N LEU A 94 1.86 1.64 14.60
CA LEU A 94 1.72 0.19 14.70
C LEU A 94 3.07 -0.53 14.74
N ASN A 95 4.02 -0.14 13.89
CA ASN A 95 5.36 -0.72 13.86
C ASN A 95 6.11 -0.54 15.18
N GLN A 96 5.94 0.62 15.85
CA GLN A 96 6.57 0.90 17.14
C GLN A 96 6.10 -0.02 18.27
N THR A 97 4.95 -0.69 18.12
CA THR A 97 4.47 -1.68 19.10
C THR A 97 5.31 -2.95 19.12
N GLY A 98 6.12 -3.22 18.10
CA GLY A 98 6.87 -4.47 17.93
C GLY A 98 6.00 -5.70 17.64
N CYS A 99 4.71 -5.50 17.30
CA CYS A 99 3.73 -6.55 17.03
C CYS A 99 3.37 -6.66 15.53
N VAL A 100 4.04 -5.87 14.71
CA VAL A 100 3.81 -5.84 13.25
C VAL A 100 5.05 -6.30 12.52
N GLU A 101 4.85 -7.13 11.49
CA GLU A 101 5.90 -7.54 10.56
C GLU A 101 5.57 -7.01 9.16
N PHE A 102 6.53 -6.36 8.53
CA PHE A 102 6.40 -5.92 7.14
C PHE A 102 7.10 -6.90 6.21
N LEU A 103 6.36 -7.37 5.21
CA LEU A 103 6.85 -8.29 4.19
C LEU A 103 7.16 -7.52 2.92
N ALA A 104 8.26 -7.90 2.25
CA ALA A 104 8.61 -7.34 0.96
C ALA A 104 7.67 -7.86 -0.13
N GLU A 105 7.34 -6.99 -1.07
CA GLU A 105 6.59 -7.32 -2.28
C GLU A 105 7.19 -6.58 -3.49
N PRO A 106 6.80 -6.90 -4.74
CA PRO A 106 7.23 -6.10 -5.89
C PRO A 106 6.75 -4.66 -5.80
N TYR A 107 7.65 -3.70 -6.09
CA TYR A 107 7.36 -2.27 -6.03
C TYR A 107 6.09 -1.88 -6.80
N SER A 108 5.95 -2.38 -8.02
CA SER A 108 4.81 -2.10 -8.90
C SER A 108 3.64 -3.07 -8.74
N HIS A 109 3.71 -4.01 -7.78
CA HIS A 109 2.69 -5.05 -7.58
C HIS A 109 2.41 -5.85 -8.86
N GLY A 110 3.45 -6.08 -9.67
CA GLY A 110 3.35 -6.72 -10.97
C GLY A 110 3.50 -8.23 -10.92
N LEU A 111 3.12 -8.89 -12.04
CA LEU A 111 3.25 -10.34 -12.22
C LEU A 111 4.60 -10.76 -12.85
N SER A 112 5.63 -9.94 -12.69
CA SER A 112 6.97 -10.19 -13.28
C SER A 112 7.57 -11.53 -12.86
N SER A 113 7.26 -12.01 -11.66
CA SER A 113 7.67 -13.32 -11.15
C SER A 113 7.26 -14.50 -12.03
N LEU A 114 6.16 -14.36 -12.80
CA LEU A 114 5.67 -15.40 -13.69
C LEU A 114 6.38 -15.44 -15.05
N VAL A 115 7.08 -14.37 -15.40
CA VAL A 115 7.61 -14.17 -16.76
C VAL A 115 9.14 -14.00 -16.76
N ASN A 116 9.68 -13.27 -15.77
CA ASN A 116 11.09 -12.88 -15.74
C ASN A 116 11.57 -12.67 -14.29
N GLU A 117 12.37 -13.62 -13.79
CA GLU A 117 12.91 -13.58 -12.42
C GLU A 117 13.83 -12.39 -12.18
N GLU A 118 14.60 -11.95 -13.19
CA GLU A 118 15.50 -10.81 -13.06
C GLU A 118 14.72 -9.50 -12.87
N SER A 119 13.68 -9.29 -13.67
CA SER A 119 12.77 -8.15 -13.52
C SER A 119 12.06 -8.16 -12.17
N PHE A 120 11.64 -9.33 -11.69
CA PHE A 120 11.05 -9.48 -10.37
C PHE A 120 12.03 -9.11 -9.25
N ALA A 121 13.28 -9.61 -9.33
CA ALA A 121 14.30 -9.30 -8.33
C ALA A 121 14.65 -7.80 -8.28
N VAL A 122 14.65 -7.12 -9.42
CA VAL A 122 14.84 -5.66 -9.50
C VAL A 122 13.68 -4.92 -8.86
N ASP A 123 12.45 -5.34 -9.15
CA ASP A 123 11.23 -4.71 -8.64
C ASP A 123 11.12 -4.85 -7.11
N VAL A 124 11.46 -6.01 -6.56
CA VAL A 124 11.50 -6.22 -5.10
C VAL A 124 12.60 -5.39 -4.42
N LYS A 125 13.78 -5.24 -5.06
CA LYS A 125 14.88 -4.43 -4.49
C LYS A 125 14.61 -2.92 -4.52
N LYS A 126 13.66 -2.48 -5.35
CA LYS A 126 13.30 -1.07 -5.47
C LYS A 126 12.42 -0.60 -4.30
N GLN A 127 11.72 -1.51 -3.68
CA GLN A 127 10.90 -1.24 -2.50
C GLN A 127 11.78 -0.95 -1.27
#